data_4547c1df65de40027600d78cba5b2d92
#
_entry.id   4547c1df65de40027600d78cba5b2d92
#
_cell.length_a   1.000
_cell.length_b   1.000
_cell.length_c   1.000
_cell.angle_alpha   90.00
_cell.angle_beta   90.00
_cell.angle_gamma   90.00
#
_symmetry.space_group_name_H-M   'P 1'
#
loop_
_entity.id
_entity.type
_entity.pdbx_description
1 polymer ?
#
loop_
_entity_poly.entity_id
_entity_poly.type
_entity_poly.pdbx_seq_one_letter_code
_entity_poly.pdbx_strand_id
1 'polypeptide(L)'
;HGPKGVGALFAKEKSMLAPIIFGGAEQEFGLRGGTENVAGIVGFGAACEISSKSLHEDCIWVSTLKQRFYMALTDALKKSGRTDIVRTNGPSVLNPGKTLNLCLSGIDGQTLLLMLDGKNICISAGSACRSHEAEPSHVLTAMGLTADEARSSIRISFSRMNTADEAVDAANIIASCIEILANEVAK
;
A
#
# COMPACT_ATOMS: atom_id res chain seq x y z
N HIS A 1 -1.16 -8.07 -9.66
CA HIS A 1 -0.84 -7.61 -11.02
C HIS A 1 -1.75 -8.26 -12.10
N GLY A 2 -3.02 -8.56 -11.78
CA GLY A 2 -4.01 -9.00 -12.75
C GLY A 2 -4.58 -7.84 -13.60
N PRO A 3 -5.41 -8.13 -14.62
CA PRO A 3 -6.05 -7.11 -15.44
C PRO A 3 -7.01 -6.25 -14.61
N LYS A 4 -7.17 -4.98 -15.00
CA LYS A 4 -8.14 -4.08 -14.40
C LYS A 4 -9.53 -4.32 -14.97
N GLY A 5 -10.58 -4.02 -14.20
CA GLY A 5 -11.97 -4.13 -14.65
C GLY A 5 -12.56 -5.55 -14.55
N VAL A 6 -11.90 -6.46 -13.85
CA VAL A 6 -12.39 -7.80 -13.55
C VAL A 6 -12.15 -8.13 -12.08
N GLY A 7 -13.05 -8.91 -11.50
CA GLY A 7 -12.95 -9.36 -10.11
C GLY A 7 -13.81 -10.60 -9.89
N ALA A 8 -13.62 -11.28 -8.76
CA ALA A 8 -14.42 -12.42 -8.37
C ALA A 8 -14.87 -12.27 -6.91
N LEU A 9 -16.07 -12.77 -6.64
CA LEU A 9 -16.62 -12.89 -5.31
C LEU A 9 -16.93 -14.37 -5.04
N PHE A 10 -16.35 -14.89 -3.96
CA PHE A 10 -16.75 -16.21 -3.46
C PHE A 10 -17.86 -16.04 -2.42
N ALA A 11 -18.97 -16.74 -2.63
CA ALA A 11 -20.06 -16.84 -1.68
C ALA A 11 -20.36 -18.31 -1.40
N LYS A 12 -20.39 -18.68 -0.12
CA LYS A 12 -20.69 -20.05 0.30
C LYS A 12 -22.12 -20.47 -0.10
N GLU A 13 -23.04 -19.52 0.01
CA GLU A 13 -24.45 -19.71 -0.35
C GLU A 13 -24.95 -18.56 -1.23
N LYS A 14 -25.57 -18.88 -2.37
CA LYS A 14 -26.11 -17.86 -3.28
C LYS A 14 -27.24 -17.03 -2.64
N SER A 15 -28.01 -17.62 -1.72
CA SER A 15 -29.09 -16.96 -0.98
C SER A 15 -28.63 -15.75 -0.16
N MET A 16 -27.31 -15.61 0.09
CA MET A 16 -26.74 -14.45 0.78
C MET A 16 -26.54 -13.23 -0.13
N LEU A 17 -26.74 -13.38 -1.44
CA LEU A 17 -26.49 -12.33 -2.42
C LEU A 17 -27.79 -11.88 -3.07
N ALA A 18 -27.94 -10.56 -3.24
CA ALA A 18 -28.98 -9.96 -4.04
C ALA A 18 -28.35 -9.26 -5.26
N PRO A 19 -28.98 -9.33 -6.45
CA PRO A 19 -28.46 -8.61 -7.62
C PRO A 19 -28.54 -7.11 -7.42
N ILE A 20 -27.47 -6.41 -7.79
CA ILE A 20 -27.41 -4.94 -7.81
C ILE A 20 -27.52 -4.44 -9.25
N ILE A 21 -27.00 -5.19 -10.21
CA ILE A 21 -27.08 -4.91 -11.64
C ILE A 21 -27.99 -5.96 -12.28
N PHE A 22 -29.16 -5.52 -12.69
CA PHE A 22 -30.18 -6.39 -13.28
C PHE A 22 -29.93 -6.63 -14.78
N GLY A 23 -30.25 -7.82 -15.25
CA GLY A 23 -30.08 -8.22 -16.67
C GLY A 23 -30.68 -9.59 -16.94
N GLY A 24 -30.13 -10.33 -17.90
CA GLY A 24 -30.57 -11.67 -18.25
C GLY A 24 -30.47 -12.64 -17.06
N ALA A 25 -31.52 -13.45 -16.87
CA ALA A 25 -31.63 -14.34 -15.71
C ALA A 25 -30.51 -15.40 -15.62
N GLU A 26 -29.82 -15.68 -16.73
CA GLU A 26 -28.73 -16.66 -16.78
C GLU A 26 -27.34 -16.07 -16.59
N GLN A 27 -27.21 -14.73 -16.73
CA GLN A 27 -25.92 -14.04 -16.59
C GLN A 27 -25.46 -14.05 -15.13
N GLU A 28 -24.28 -14.58 -14.87
CA GLU A 28 -23.73 -14.77 -13.51
C GLU A 28 -24.77 -15.38 -12.55
N PHE A 29 -25.52 -16.37 -13.05
CA PHE A 29 -26.59 -17.04 -12.30
C PHE A 29 -27.75 -16.12 -11.83
N GLY A 30 -28.01 -15.04 -12.58
CA GLY A 30 -29.01 -14.04 -12.24
C GLY A 30 -28.55 -12.99 -11.24
N LEU A 31 -27.31 -13.02 -10.83
CA LEU A 31 -26.76 -12.10 -9.80
C LEU A 31 -26.15 -10.83 -10.39
N ARG A 32 -25.74 -10.87 -11.65
CA ARG A 32 -25.11 -9.70 -12.30
C ARG A 32 -25.37 -9.75 -13.80
N GLY A 33 -26.21 -8.82 -14.27
CA GLY A 33 -26.52 -8.67 -15.69
C GLY A 33 -25.37 -8.05 -16.50
N GLY A 34 -25.39 -8.31 -17.80
CA GLY A 34 -24.41 -7.83 -18.79
C GLY A 34 -23.52 -8.95 -19.32
N THR A 35 -23.11 -8.81 -20.57
CA THR A 35 -22.21 -9.78 -21.22
C THR A 35 -20.88 -9.87 -20.45
N GLU A 36 -20.40 -11.08 -20.27
CA GLU A 36 -19.18 -11.37 -19.51
C GLU A 36 -17.96 -10.78 -20.22
N ASN A 37 -17.07 -10.18 -19.43
CA ASN A 37 -15.77 -9.71 -19.88
C ASN A 37 -14.79 -10.88 -20.03
N VAL A 38 -14.99 -11.70 -21.07
CA VAL A 38 -14.24 -12.96 -21.28
C VAL A 38 -12.73 -12.73 -21.27
N ALA A 39 -12.25 -11.71 -21.96
CA ALA A 39 -10.80 -11.39 -22.00
C ALA A 39 -10.25 -11.06 -20.59
N GLY A 40 -10.99 -10.24 -19.82
CA GLY A 40 -10.62 -9.92 -18.44
C GLY A 40 -10.65 -11.14 -17.53
N ILE A 41 -11.65 -12.00 -17.66
CA ILE A 41 -11.81 -13.23 -16.87
C ILE A 41 -10.65 -14.21 -17.14
N VAL A 42 -10.30 -14.42 -18.41
CA VAL A 42 -9.15 -15.27 -18.78
C VAL A 42 -7.85 -14.71 -18.24
N GLY A 43 -7.61 -13.40 -18.39
CA GLY A 43 -6.43 -12.74 -17.85
C GLY A 43 -6.38 -12.79 -16.31
N PHE A 44 -7.52 -12.67 -15.64
CA PHE A 44 -7.62 -12.82 -14.18
C PHE A 44 -7.28 -14.25 -13.74
N GLY A 45 -7.81 -15.28 -14.44
CA GLY A 45 -7.47 -16.68 -14.21
C GLY A 45 -5.99 -16.96 -14.35
N ALA A 46 -5.37 -16.45 -15.42
CA ALA A 46 -3.91 -16.56 -15.62
C ALA A 46 -3.11 -15.90 -14.49
N ALA A 47 -3.54 -14.71 -14.04
CA ALA A 47 -2.90 -14.02 -12.91
C ALA A 47 -3.02 -14.81 -11.59
N CYS A 48 -4.17 -15.45 -11.34
CA CYS A 48 -4.39 -16.32 -10.20
C CYS A 48 -3.48 -17.55 -10.25
N GLU A 49 -3.33 -18.18 -11.41
CA GLU A 49 -2.46 -19.33 -11.61
C GLU A 49 -0.98 -18.97 -11.33
N ILE A 50 -0.50 -17.85 -11.89
CA ILE A 50 0.86 -17.35 -11.65
C ILE A 50 1.07 -17.08 -10.16
N SER A 51 0.15 -16.35 -9.52
CA SER A 51 0.24 -16.04 -8.10
C SER A 51 0.23 -17.28 -7.21
N SER A 52 -0.58 -18.29 -7.54
CA SER A 52 -0.64 -19.54 -6.79
C SER A 52 0.69 -20.31 -6.84
N LYS A 53 1.36 -20.31 -7.98
CA LYS A 53 2.65 -21.00 -8.16
C LYS A 53 3.81 -20.31 -7.45
N SER A 54 3.80 -18.97 -7.37
CA SER A 54 4.91 -18.19 -6.81
C SER A 54 4.64 -17.60 -5.42
N LEU A 55 3.46 -17.84 -4.83
CA LEU A 55 3.00 -17.16 -3.62
C LEU A 55 4.01 -17.22 -2.47
N HIS A 56 4.55 -18.39 -2.20
CA HIS A 56 5.49 -18.59 -1.08
C HIS A 56 6.80 -17.80 -1.28
N GLU A 57 7.37 -17.91 -2.47
CA GLU A 57 8.62 -17.22 -2.84
C GLU A 57 8.41 -15.71 -2.87
N ASP A 58 7.31 -15.25 -3.47
CA ASP A 58 6.95 -13.83 -3.53
C ASP A 58 6.75 -13.24 -2.12
N CYS A 59 6.12 -13.99 -1.20
CA CYS A 59 5.96 -13.54 0.18
C CYS A 59 7.31 -13.39 0.91
N ILE A 60 8.22 -14.34 0.75
CA ILE A 60 9.56 -14.28 1.34
C ILE A 60 10.33 -13.09 0.75
N TRP A 61 10.32 -12.94 -0.58
CA TRP A 61 11.03 -11.87 -1.25
C TRP A 61 10.53 -10.49 -0.82
N VAL A 62 9.23 -10.26 -0.85
CA VAL A 62 8.62 -9.00 -0.44
C VAL A 62 8.89 -8.69 1.04
N SER A 63 8.88 -9.69 1.91
CA SER A 63 9.25 -9.51 3.32
C SER A 63 10.72 -9.10 3.46
N THR A 64 11.61 -9.68 2.67
CA THR A 64 13.03 -9.32 2.63
C THR A 64 13.22 -7.87 2.17
N LEU A 65 12.51 -7.44 1.12
CA LEU A 65 12.54 -6.06 0.64
C LEU A 65 12.09 -5.07 1.71
N LYS A 66 10.99 -5.37 2.41
CA LYS A 66 10.50 -4.53 3.54
C LYS A 66 11.52 -4.40 4.65
N GLN A 67 12.16 -5.49 5.03
CA GLN A 67 13.19 -5.48 6.08
C GLN A 67 14.38 -4.64 5.66
N ARG A 68 14.92 -4.86 4.45
CA ARG A 68 16.04 -4.07 3.92
C ARG A 68 15.72 -2.59 3.85
N PHE A 69 14.55 -2.25 3.33
CA PHE A 69 14.06 -0.88 3.30
C PHE A 69 14.01 -0.28 4.71
N TYR A 70 13.37 -0.96 5.66
CA TYR A 70 13.18 -0.44 7.01
C TYR A 70 14.52 -0.28 7.76
N MET A 71 15.43 -1.23 7.60
CA MET A 71 16.78 -1.14 8.18
C MET A 71 17.55 0.05 7.58
N ALA A 72 17.56 0.20 6.26
CA ALA A 72 18.25 1.31 5.61
C ALA A 72 17.66 2.66 6.02
N LEU A 73 16.33 2.79 6.10
CA LEU A 73 15.65 4.00 6.55
C LEU A 73 16.02 4.36 7.99
N THR A 74 15.93 3.39 8.90
CA THR A 74 16.24 3.61 10.32
C THR A 74 17.72 3.90 10.55
N ASP A 75 18.62 3.24 9.83
CA ASP A 75 20.07 3.50 9.91
C ASP A 75 20.43 4.90 9.37
N ALA A 76 19.79 5.34 8.29
CA ALA A 76 19.99 6.68 7.76
C ALA A 76 19.51 7.75 8.77
N LEU A 77 18.30 7.59 9.30
CA LEU A 77 17.74 8.52 10.30
C LEU A 77 18.51 8.51 11.62
N LYS A 78 19.10 7.38 12.01
CA LYS A 78 19.96 7.28 13.19
C LYS A 78 21.23 8.10 13.03
N LYS A 79 21.82 8.12 11.84
CA LYS A 79 23.02 8.91 11.56
C LYS A 79 22.76 10.42 11.70
N SER A 80 21.53 10.86 11.43
CA SER A 80 21.10 12.26 11.62
C SER A 80 20.50 12.55 13.01
N GLY A 81 20.54 11.57 13.94
CA GLY A 81 20.02 11.75 15.31
C GLY A 81 18.49 11.74 15.43
N ARG A 82 17.77 11.21 14.44
CA ARG A 82 16.30 11.28 14.33
C ARG A 82 15.62 9.91 14.43
N THR A 83 16.04 9.08 15.37
CA THR A 83 15.53 7.70 15.52
C THR A 83 14.08 7.60 15.98
N ASP A 84 13.58 8.60 16.67
CA ASP A 84 12.24 8.69 17.27
C ASP A 84 11.15 9.19 16.31
N ILE A 85 11.57 9.65 15.13
CA ILE A 85 10.65 10.24 14.15
C ILE A 85 9.80 9.18 13.43
N VAL A 86 10.25 7.92 13.37
CA VAL A 86 9.59 6.84 12.61
C VAL A 86 9.02 5.76 13.52
N ARG A 87 7.74 5.50 13.36
CA ARG A 87 7.02 4.41 14.02
C ARG A 87 6.23 3.60 13.00
N THR A 88 6.21 2.28 13.12
CA THR A 88 5.33 1.43 12.31
C THR A 88 3.90 1.46 12.81
N ASN A 89 2.94 1.61 11.92
CA ASN A 89 1.53 1.45 12.22
C ASN A 89 1.10 0.01 11.90
N GLY A 90 0.53 -0.67 12.88
CA GLY A 90 0.10 -2.06 12.75
C GLY A 90 1.19 -3.08 13.11
N PRO A 91 1.10 -4.30 12.59
CA PRO A 91 1.98 -5.39 13.00
C PRO A 91 3.43 -5.16 12.56
N SER A 92 4.35 -5.93 13.17
CA SER A 92 5.78 -5.88 12.90
C SER A 92 6.13 -5.86 11.41
N VAL A 93 7.23 -5.19 11.06
CA VAL A 93 7.84 -5.20 9.72
C VAL A 93 8.07 -6.63 9.19
N LEU A 94 8.23 -7.59 10.09
CA LEU A 94 8.43 -9.01 9.76
C LEU A 94 7.15 -9.71 9.29
N ASN A 95 5.98 -9.12 9.50
CA ASN A 95 4.74 -9.76 9.08
C ASN A 95 4.66 -9.91 7.56
N PRO A 96 4.16 -11.04 7.06
CA PRO A 96 3.93 -11.24 5.65
C PRO A 96 2.93 -10.19 5.14
N GLY A 97 3.20 -9.66 3.98
CA GLY A 97 2.39 -8.63 3.35
C GLY A 97 3.24 -7.58 2.64
N LYS A 98 2.72 -7.09 1.56
CA LYS A 98 3.44 -6.21 0.62
C LYS A 98 3.48 -4.75 1.06
N THR A 99 2.78 -4.37 2.11
CA THR A 99 2.66 -2.97 2.55
C THR A 99 3.36 -2.74 3.87
N LEU A 100 3.95 -1.56 4.00
CA LEU A 100 4.48 -1.00 5.23
C LEU A 100 3.81 0.36 5.45
N ASN A 101 3.24 0.59 6.62
CA ASN A 101 2.68 1.87 7.00
C ASN A 101 3.53 2.45 8.12
N LEU A 102 4.00 3.67 7.92
CA LEU A 102 4.88 4.39 8.84
C LEU A 102 4.22 5.70 9.26
N CYS A 103 4.18 5.98 10.54
CA CYS A 103 3.93 7.30 11.09
C CYS A 103 5.26 8.03 11.24
N LEU A 104 5.32 9.25 10.74
CA LEU A 104 6.51 10.11 10.72
C LEU A 104 6.23 11.34 11.58
N SER A 105 6.57 11.29 12.86
CA SER A 105 6.21 12.33 13.84
C SER A 105 6.65 13.72 13.38
N GLY A 106 5.68 14.65 13.26
CA GLY A 106 5.93 16.03 12.84
C GLY A 106 6.16 16.25 11.35
N ILE A 107 6.02 15.21 10.52
CA ILE A 107 6.16 15.32 9.05
C ILE A 107 4.79 15.16 8.40
N ASP A 108 4.38 16.12 7.60
CA ASP A 108 3.18 16.00 6.78
C ASP A 108 3.39 14.99 5.64
N GLY A 109 2.59 13.92 5.65
CA GLY A 109 2.72 12.83 4.69
C GLY A 109 2.46 13.25 3.24
N GLN A 110 1.60 14.26 3.03
CA GLN A 110 1.28 14.76 1.70
C GLN A 110 2.44 15.57 1.11
N THR A 111 3.06 16.41 1.94
CA THR A 111 4.26 17.18 1.56
C THR A 111 5.40 16.24 1.19
N LEU A 112 5.63 15.20 2.01
CA LEU A 112 6.64 14.19 1.72
C LEU A 112 6.34 13.44 0.42
N LEU A 113 5.07 13.08 0.16
CA LEU A 113 4.65 12.42 -1.09
C LEU A 113 5.03 13.27 -2.31
N LEU A 114 4.73 14.57 -2.29
CA LEU A 114 5.05 15.47 -3.41
C LEU A 114 6.56 15.61 -3.65
N MET A 115 7.36 15.66 -2.58
CA MET A 115 8.82 15.68 -2.70
C MET A 115 9.37 14.39 -3.31
N LEU A 116 8.78 13.24 -2.97
CA LEU A 116 9.20 11.93 -3.46
C LEU A 116 8.77 11.68 -4.90
N ASP A 117 7.61 12.20 -5.30
CA ASP A 117 7.16 12.14 -6.70
C ASP A 117 8.17 12.80 -7.63
N GLY A 118 8.69 13.96 -7.25
CA GLY A 118 9.79 14.65 -7.97
C GLY A 118 11.11 13.86 -8.02
N LYS A 119 11.24 12.78 -7.25
CA LYS A 119 12.39 11.86 -7.21
C LYS A 119 12.07 10.47 -7.79
N ASN A 120 10.93 10.33 -8.48
CA ASN A 120 10.42 9.08 -9.05
C ASN A 120 10.15 7.97 -8.01
N ILE A 121 9.80 8.35 -6.77
CA ILE A 121 9.40 7.41 -5.72
C ILE A 121 7.92 7.56 -5.45
N CYS A 122 7.15 6.53 -5.77
CA CYS A 122 5.71 6.50 -5.57
C CYS A 122 5.37 5.89 -4.21
N ILE A 123 4.74 6.68 -3.35
CA ILE A 123 4.17 6.26 -2.08
C ILE A 123 2.69 6.65 -2.02
N SER A 124 2.01 6.33 -0.94
CA SER A 124 0.66 6.84 -0.65
C SER A 124 0.66 7.52 0.71
N ALA A 125 0.01 8.68 0.81
CA ALA A 125 -0.29 9.37 2.04
C ALA A 125 -1.82 9.40 2.24
N GLY A 126 -2.31 9.15 3.44
CA GLY A 126 -3.74 9.10 3.72
C GLY A 126 -4.47 7.95 3.00
N SER A 127 -5.74 8.15 2.63
CA SER A 127 -6.49 7.25 1.75
C SER A 127 -6.20 7.60 0.29
N ALA A 128 -5.65 6.66 -0.46
CA ALA A 128 -5.28 6.87 -1.87
C ALA A 128 -6.45 7.31 -2.78
N CYS A 129 -7.70 7.04 -2.37
CA CYS A 129 -8.92 7.39 -3.10
C CYS A 129 -9.49 8.78 -2.76
N ARG A 130 -8.97 9.45 -1.74
CA ARG A 130 -9.46 10.75 -1.22
C ARG A 130 -8.40 11.83 -1.22
N SER A 131 -7.53 11.84 -2.23
CA SER A 131 -6.41 12.77 -2.36
C SER A 131 -6.80 14.26 -2.39
N HIS A 132 -8.10 14.58 -2.53
CA HIS A 132 -8.62 15.95 -2.51
C HIS A 132 -9.28 16.36 -1.17
N GLU A 133 -9.43 15.43 -0.23
CA GLU A 133 -10.01 15.73 1.08
C GLU A 133 -8.91 15.69 2.15
N ALA A 134 -8.80 16.75 2.93
CA ALA A 134 -7.86 16.87 4.06
C ALA A 134 -8.20 15.95 5.26
N GLU A 135 -9.12 14.99 5.05
CA GLU A 135 -9.54 14.07 6.11
C GLU A 135 -8.49 12.99 6.38
N PRO A 136 -8.22 12.69 7.65
CA PRO A 136 -7.31 11.62 8.04
C PRO A 136 -7.87 10.26 7.61
N SER A 137 -6.99 9.28 7.39
CA SER A 137 -7.41 7.92 7.03
C SER A 137 -8.31 7.30 8.10
N HIS A 138 -9.56 6.99 7.74
CA HIS A 138 -10.51 6.33 8.64
C HIS A 138 -10.00 4.96 9.15
N VAL A 139 -9.13 4.29 8.39
CA VAL A 139 -8.50 3.03 8.81
C VAL A 139 -7.53 3.30 9.96
N LEU A 140 -6.65 4.30 9.82
CA LEU A 140 -5.68 4.64 10.85
C LEU A 140 -6.36 5.17 12.13
N THR A 141 -7.38 5.99 11.99
CA THR A 141 -8.17 6.47 13.14
C THR A 141 -8.92 5.32 13.83
N ALA A 142 -9.47 4.37 13.09
CA ALA A 142 -10.07 3.16 13.65
C ALA A 142 -9.04 2.24 14.35
N MET A 143 -7.77 2.33 13.97
CA MET A 143 -6.65 1.67 14.68
C MET A 143 -6.19 2.42 15.94
N GLY A 144 -6.78 3.58 16.24
CA GLY A 144 -6.50 4.39 17.43
C GLY A 144 -5.47 5.51 17.22
N LEU A 145 -5.08 5.80 15.98
CA LEU A 145 -4.21 6.94 15.70
C LEU A 145 -5.01 8.25 15.79
N THR A 146 -4.35 9.29 16.29
CA THR A 146 -4.90 10.65 16.22
C THR A 146 -4.97 11.14 14.78
N ALA A 147 -5.74 12.21 14.52
CA ALA A 147 -5.84 12.80 13.20
C ALA A 147 -4.47 13.25 12.67
N ASP A 148 -3.62 13.81 13.54
CA ASP A 148 -2.29 14.28 13.17
C ASP A 148 -1.34 13.14 12.89
N GLU A 149 -1.35 12.06 13.67
CA GLU A 149 -0.58 10.85 13.38
C GLU A 149 -1.03 10.20 12.07
N ALA A 150 -2.33 10.22 11.78
CA ALA A 150 -2.85 9.68 10.52
C ALA A 150 -2.42 10.53 9.31
N ARG A 151 -2.36 11.88 9.44
CA ARG A 151 -1.83 12.78 8.40
C ARG A 151 -0.32 12.62 8.21
N SER A 152 0.40 12.36 9.29
CA SER A 152 1.84 12.09 9.30
C SER A 152 2.19 10.66 8.88
N SER A 153 1.22 9.90 8.39
CA SER A 153 1.42 8.50 8.00
C SER A 153 1.52 8.32 6.50
N ILE A 154 2.50 7.51 6.10
CA ILE A 154 2.71 7.11 4.71
C ILE A 154 2.57 5.60 4.57
N ARG A 155 2.16 5.14 3.37
CA ARG A 155 2.11 3.72 3.01
C ARG A 155 3.03 3.43 1.85
N ILE A 156 3.93 2.49 2.05
CA ILE A 156 4.87 1.99 1.07
C ILE A 156 4.45 0.59 0.67
N SER A 157 4.43 0.29 -0.62
CA SER A 157 4.02 -1.02 -1.14
C SER A 157 5.13 -1.61 -1.98
N PHE A 158 5.48 -2.86 -1.68
CA PHE A 158 6.49 -3.63 -2.39
C PHE A 158 5.85 -4.67 -3.29
N SER A 159 6.56 -5.09 -4.30
CA SER A 159 6.14 -6.16 -5.20
C SER A 159 7.32 -7.07 -5.55
N ARG A 160 7.02 -8.24 -6.11
CA ARG A 160 8.05 -9.14 -6.64
C ARG A 160 8.90 -8.52 -7.75
N MET A 161 8.46 -7.42 -8.34
CA MET A 161 9.16 -6.71 -9.42
C MET A 161 10.24 -5.75 -8.88
N ASN A 162 10.22 -5.44 -7.58
CA ASN A 162 11.24 -4.58 -7.00
C ASN A 162 12.52 -5.36 -6.71
N THR A 163 13.64 -4.65 -6.78
CA THR A 163 14.96 -5.16 -6.40
C THR A 163 15.34 -4.75 -4.97
N ALA A 164 16.34 -5.40 -4.42
CA ALA A 164 16.87 -5.06 -3.10
C ALA A 164 17.55 -3.68 -3.08
N ASP A 165 18.22 -3.32 -4.16
CA ASP A 165 18.90 -2.03 -4.30
C ASP A 165 17.88 -0.89 -4.40
N GLU A 166 16.80 -1.06 -5.20
CA GLU A 166 15.70 -0.10 -5.24
C GLU A 166 15.08 0.14 -3.85
N ALA A 167 14.93 -0.90 -3.04
CA ALA A 167 14.39 -0.76 -1.70
C ALA A 167 15.32 0.05 -0.78
N VAL A 168 16.64 -0.16 -0.86
CA VAL A 168 17.64 0.57 -0.07
C VAL A 168 17.75 2.01 -0.56
N ASP A 169 17.80 2.24 -1.86
CA ASP A 169 17.90 3.58 -2.46
C ASP A 169 16.67 4.42 -2.11
N ALA A 170 15.47 3.85 -2.24
CA ALA A 170 14.24 4.51 -1.83
C ALA A 170 14.25 4.89 -0.35
N ALA A 171 14.74 4.02 0.53
CA ALA A 171 14.86 4.31 1.95
C ALA A 171 15.78 5.50 2.24
N ASN A 172 16.95 5.55 1.59
CA ASN A 172 17.92 6.64 1.75
C ASN A 172 17.34 7.97 1.22
N ILE A 173 16.66 7.95 0.08
CA ILE A 173 16.03 9.15 -0.48
C ILE A 173 14.89 9.65 0.44
N ILE A 174 14.07 8.75 0.97
CA ILE A 174 13.02 9.08 1.93
C ILE A 174 13.62 9.68 3.20
N ALA A 175 14.68 9.10 3.75
CA ALA A 175 15.38 9.66 4.92
C ALA A 175 15.86 11.09 4.66
N SER A 176 16.48 11.34 3.52
CA SER A 176 16.95 12.70 3.15
C SER A 176 15.80 13.70 3.02
N CYS A 177 14.66 13.30 2.48
CA CYS A 177 13.47 14.16 2.41
C CYS A 177 12.90 14.46 3.81
N ILE A 178 12.84 13.44 4.69
CA ILE A 178 12.43 13.62 6.08
C ILE A 178 13.33 14.60 6.81
N GLU A 179 14.65 14.52 6.61
CA GLU A 179 15.62 15.44 7.22
C GLU A 179 15.39 16.90 6.78
N ILE A 180 15.13 17.13 5.50
CA ILE A 180 14.81 18.46 4.97
C ILE A 180 13.56 19.01 5.65
N LEU A 181 12.47 18.27 5.64
CA LEU A 181 11.18 18.70 6.23
C LEU A 181 11.30 18.94 7.74
N ALA A 182 11.97 18.06 8.46
CA ALA A 182 12.15 18.21 9.90
C ALA A 182 13.02 19.41 10.29
N ASN A 183 13.94 19.83 9.43
CA ASN A 183 14.74 21.05 9.65
C ASN A 183 13.94 22.32 9.35
N GLU A 184 12.92 22.27 8.50
CA GLU A 184 12.02 23.39 8.22
C GLU A 184 11.04 23.64 9.38
N VAL A 185 10.56 22.57 10.01
CA VAL A 185 9.66 22.65 11.17
C VAL A 185 10.36 23.16 12.44
N ALA A 186 11.67 22.98 12.54
CA ALA A 186 12.48 23.42 13.69
C ALA A 186 12.89 24.90 13.66
N LYS A 187 12.58 25.63 12.60
CA LYS A 187 12.82 27.07 12.45
C LYS A 187 11.59 27.89 12.79
#